data_cf95c84f7e868a793fddbf806bb5de78
#
_entry.id   cf95c84f7e868a793fddbf806bb5de78
#
_cell.length_a   1.000
_cell.length_b   1.000
_cell.length_c   1.000
_cell.angle_alpha   90.00
_cell.angle_beta   90.00
_cell.angle_gamma   90.00
#
_symmetry.space_group_name_H-M   'P 1'
#
loop_
_entity.id
_entity.type
_entity.pdbx_description
1 polymer ?
#
loop_
_entity_poly.entity_id
_entity_poly.type
_entity_poly.pdbx_seq_one_letter_code
_entity_poly.pdbx_strand_id
1 'polypeptide(L)'
;MINVTDATLQPASPKVRLLKGLASGIVLVSGLFWTSPAVAADVSQLPPGFQAKVDLAAQACAEFNDGQFDLDWGAVERVDLDGDLQRDWVLNESGFACSSAASLFCGTGGCMSHFLIEEEVHSLLNRGWTVVDFGRHRIVLADVHGSNCDGINPTPCASASVWDAEAKTWRSSAGDWQ
;
A
#
# COMPACT_ATOMS: atom_id res chain seq x y z
N MET A 1 -18.69 24.37 33.30
CA MET A 1 -19.74 23.37 33.41
C MET A 1 -20.60 23.50 32.15
N ILE A 2 -20.37 22.70 31.13
CA ILE A 2 -21.15 22.72 29.90
C ILE A 2 -21.90 21.40 29.86
N ASN A 3 -23.24 21.51 29.87
CA ASN A 3 -24.17 20.39 29.88
C ASN A 3 -24.38 19.93 28.43
N VAL A 4 -23.95 18.72 28.07
CA VAL A 4 -24.20 18.12 26.79
C VAL A 4 -25.47 17.29 26.89
N THR A 5 -26.55 17.80 26.29
CA THR A 5 -27.82 17.10 26.16
C THR A 5 -27.76 16.06 25.06
N ASP A 6 -28.07 14.86 25.45
CA ASP A 6 -28.21 13.62 24.68
C ASP A 6 -29.24 13.77 23.54
N ALA A 7 -28.84 13.62 22.29
CA ALA A 7 -29.71 13.57 21.13
C ALA A 7 -29.75 12.12 20.58
N THR A 8 -30.70 11.35 21.09
CA THR A 8 -31.06 10.02 20.57
C THR A 8 -31.69 10.14 19.18
N LEU A 9 -30.96 9.75 18.14
CA LEU A 9 -31.48 9.56 16.79
C LEU A 9 -32.11 8.18 16.66
N GLN A 10 -33.45 8.17 16.56
CA GLN A 10 -34.24 6.98 16.27
C GLN A 10 -34.21 6.70 14.76
N PRO A 11 -33.97 5.44 14.32
CA PRO A 11 -34.07 5.11 12.90
C PRO A 11 -35.53 4.93 12.47
N ALA A 12 -35.92 5.62 11.41
CA ALA A 12 -37.22 5.50 10.77
C ALA A 12 -37.34 4.17 10.00
N SER A 13 -38.30 3.35 10.36
CA SER A 13 -38.68 2.13 9.63
C SER A 13 -39.48 2.48 8.37
N PRO A 14 -39.13 1.94 7.20
CA PRO A 14 -40.00 2.05 6.02
C PRO A 14 -41.12 1.03 6.11
N LYS A 15 -42.38 1.51 6.05
CA LYS A 15 -43.59 0.69 5.93
C LYS A 15 -43.66 0.08 4.52
N VAL A 16 -43.44 -1.21 4.42
CA VAL A 16 -43.70 -1.99 3.21
C VAL A 16 -45.20 -2.15 3.02
N ARG A 17 -45.77 -1.55 1.96
CA ARG A 17 -47.15 -1.82 1.51
C ARG A 17 -47.16 -3.10 0.67
N LEU A 18 -47.84 -4.08 1.16
CA LEU A 18 -48.13 -5.35 0.47
C LEU A 18 -49.19 -5.11 -0.62
N LEU A 19 -48.79 -5.12 -1.89
CA LEU A 19 -49.71 -5.18 -3.03
C LEU A 19 -49.92 -6.66 -3.39
N LYS A 20 -51.14 -7.16 -3.17
CA LYS A 20 -51.63 -8.43 -3.71
C LYS A 20 -51.93 -8.23 -5.18
N GLY A 21 -51.30 -8.99 -6.06
CA GLY A 21 -51.60 -9.07 -7.48
C GLY A 21 -51.01 -10.33 -8.07
N LEU A 22 -51.88 -11.27 -8.42
CA LEU A 22 -51.59 -12.55 -9.09
C LEU A 22 -50.97 -12.31 -10.48
N ALA A 23 -49.90 -13.05 -10.81
CA ALA A 23 -49.76 -13.71 -12.12
C ALA A 23 -48.51 -14.60 -12.09
N SER A 24 -48.76 -15.90 -12.31
CA SER A 24 -47.75 -16.92 -12.56
C SER A 24 -46.91 -16.58 -13.78
N GLY A 25 -45.60 -16.47 -13.60
CA GLY A 25 -44.65 -16.39 -14.68
C GLY A 25 -43.28 -16.75 -14.11
N ILE A 26 -42.91 -18.04 -14.17
CA ILE A 26 -41.56 -18.48 -13.81
C ILE A 26 -40.63 -18.02 -14.94
N VAL A 27 -39.99 -16.88 -14.76
CA VAL A 27 -38.86 -16.49 -15.61
C VAL A 27 -37.61 -17.08 -14.97
N LEU A 28 -37.12 -18.18 -15.52
CA LEU A 28 -35.80 -18.72 -15.25
C LEU A 28 -34.76 -17.72 -15.82
N VAL A 29 -34.33 -16.76 -15.00
CA VAL A 29 -33.18 -15.94 -15.31
C VAL A 29 -31.95 -16.80 -15.08
N SER A 30 -31.45 -17.41 -16.14
CA SER A 30 -30.12 -18.02 -16.18
C SER A 30 -29.10 -16.92 -16.00
N GLY A 31 -28.68 -16.68 -14.75
CA GLY A 31 -27.59 -15.77 -14.44
C GLY A 31 -26.29 -16.33 -15.02
N LEU A 32 -25.88 -15.81 -16.16
CA LEU A 32 -24.52 -15.95 -16.64
C LEU A 32 -23.60 -15.21 -15.65
N PHE A 33 -23.04 -15.96 -14.70
CA PHE A 33 -21.92 -15.47 -13.90
C PHE A 33 -20.73 -15.25 -14.86
N TRP A 34 -20.53 -14.03 -15.25
CA TRP A 34 -19.30 -13.60 -15.91
C TRP A 34 -18.21 -13.62 -14.85
N THR A 35 -17.50 -14.74 -14.74
CA THR A 35 -16.23 -14.78 -14.04
C THR A 35 -15.26 -14.03 -14.92
N SER A 36 -15.01 -12.75 -14.61
CA SER A 36 -13.89 -12.03 -15.20
C SER A 36 -12.61 -12.79 -14.83
N PRO A 37 -11.79 -13.21 -15.79
CA PRO A 37 -10.50 -13.78 -15.46
C PRO A 37 -9.72 -12.69 -14.70
N ALA A 38 -9.18 -13.04 -13.54
CA ALA A 38 -8.17 -12.23 -12.90
C ALA A 38 -7.01 -12.12 -13.90
N VAL A 39 -6.83 -10.95 -14.47
CA VAL A 39 -5.67 -10.67 -15.34
C VAL A 39 -4.47 -10.69 -14.39
N ALA A 40 -3.66 -11.74 -14.48
CA ALA A 40 -2.36 -11.76 -13.84
C ALA A 40 -1.61 -10.53 -14.36
N ALA A 41 -1.25 -9.63 -13.46
CA ALA A 41 -0.60 -8.41 -13.86
C ALA A 41 0.80 -8.77 -14.42
N ASP A 42 1.16 -8.14 -15.51
CA ASP A 42 2.39 -8.43 -16.23
C ASP A 42 3.56 -7.66 -15.60
N VAL A 43 4.45 -8.37 -14.92
CA VAL A 43 5.65 -7.81 -14.29
C VAL A 43 6.51 -7.01 -15.27
N SER A 44 6.44 -7.31 -16.57
CA SER A 44 7.15 -6.56 -17.62
C SER A 44 6.70 -5.09 -17.75
N GLN A 45 5.58 -4.71 -17.13
CA GLN A 45 5.09 -3.33 -17.10
C GLN A 45 5.72 -2.49 -15.97
N LEU A 46 6.51 -3.09 -15.09
CA LEU A 46 7.22 -2.36 -14.04
C LEU A 46 8.41 -1.59 -14.64
N PRO A 47 8.74 -0.42 -14.05
CA PRO A 47 10.00 0.24 -14.36
C PRO A 47 11.19 -0.69 -14.16
N PRO A 48 12.26 -0.56 -14.98
CA PRO A 48 13.41 -1.50 -14.93
C PRO A 48 14.02 -1.66 -13.53
N GLY A 49 14.08 -0.57 -12.75
CA GLY A 49 14.59 -0.61 -11.37
C GLY A 49 13.72 -1.47 -10.44
N PHE A 50 12.40 -1.48 -10.62
CA PHE A 50 11.48 -2.31 -9.85
C PHE A 50 11.49 -3.76 -10.34
N GLN A 51 11.58 -3.96 -11.65
CA GLN A 51 11.71 -5.31 -12.20
C GLN A 51 12.92 -6.02 -11.61
N ALA A 52 14.08 -5.35 -11.55
CA ALA A 52 15.28 -5.91 -10.94
C ALA A 52 15.08 -6.28 -9.46
N LYS A 53 14.29 -5.49 -8.69
CA LYS A 53 13.94 -5.81 -7.29
C LYS A 53 13.08 -7.07 -7.20
N VAL A 54 12.07 -7.18 -8.06
CA VAL A 54 11.17 -8.35 -8.12
C VAL A 54 11.94 -9.60 -8.53
N ASP A 55 12.83 -9.51 -9.53
CA ASP A 55 13.65 -10.63 -9.99
C ASP A 55 14.58 -11.14 -8.89
N LEU A 56 15.22 -10.22 -8.14
CA LEU A 56 16.06 -10.58 -6.99
C LEU A 56 15.25 -11.24 -5.87
N ALA A 57 14.05 -10.74 -5.59
CA ALA A 57 13.17 -11.33 -4.59
C ALA A 57 12.71 -12.74 -5.01
N ALA A 58 12.35 -12.92 -6.28
CA ALA A 58 11.98 -14.23 -6.84
C ALA A 58 13.14 -15.23 -6.76
N GLN A 59 14.36 -14.79 -7.09
CA GLN A 59 15.56 -15.61 -6.93
C GLN A 59 15.80 -16.00 -5.47
N ALA A 60 15.75 -15.04 -4.53
CA ALA A 60 15.96 -15.31 -3.11
C ALA A 60 14.92 -16.30 -2.56
N CYS A 61 13.66 -16.19 -3.01
CA CYS A 61 12.62 -17.15 -2.63
C CYS A 61 12.89 -18.54 -3.21
N ALA A 62 13.32 -18.66 -4.47
CA ALA A 62 13.64 -19.94 -5.10
C ALA A 62 14.84 -20.63 -4.42
N GLU A 63 15.85 -19.87 -4.02
CA GLU A 63 17.02 -20.36 -3.29
C GLU A 63 16.66 -20.84 -1.87
N PHE A 64 15.57 -20.35 -1.30
CA PHE A 64 15.12 -20.75 0.02
C PHE A 64 14.13 -21.93 -0.06
N ASN A 65 14.64 -23.15 -0.04
CA ASN A 65 13.86 -24.40 -0.10
C ASN A 65 12.91 -24.48 -1.31
N ASP A 66 13.39 -24.14 -2.49
CA ASP A 66 12.63 -24.17 -3.75
C ASP A 66 11.28 -23.42 -3.65
N GLY A 67 11.28 -22.27 -2.97
CA GLY A 67 10.09 -21.45 -2.78
C GLY A 67 9.55 -20.86 -4.06
N GLN A 68 8.24 -20.66 -4.10
CA GLN A 68 7.55 -19.97 -5.18
C GLN A 68 7.25 -18.55 -4.74
N PHE A 69 7.75 -17.60 -5.51
CA PHE A 69 7.51 -16.17 -5.30
C PHE A 69 6.15 -15.75 -5.87
N ASP A 70 5.46 -14.88 -5.18
CA ASP A 70 4.25 -14.22 -5.64
C ASP A 70 4.30 -12.72 -5.33
N LEU A 71 3.76 -11.92 -6.23
CA LEU A 71 3.65 -10.46 -6.10
C LEU A 71 2.17 -10.06 -6.04
N ASP A 72 1.74 -9.52 -4.90
CA ASP A 72 0.47 -8.80 -4.82
C ASP A 72 0.60 -7.44 -5.54
N TRP A 73 -0.15 -7.28 -6.62
CA TRP A 73 -0.15 -6.02 -7.38
C TRP A 73 -0.71 -4.82 -6.62
N GLY A 74 -1.41 -5.02 -5.52
CA GLY A 74 -1.76 -3.97 -4.58
C GLY A 74 -0.54 -3.30 -3.92
N ALA A 75 0.64 -3.95 -4.00
CA ALA A 75 1.91 -3.39 -3.53
C ALA A 75 2.55 -2.39 -4.50
N VAL A 76 2.04 -2.28 -5.73
CA VAL A 76 2.52 -1.31 -6.73
C VAL A 76 1.58 -0.13 -6.78
N GLU A 77 2.07 1.03 -6.40
CA GLU A 77 1.28 2.25 -6.29
C GLU A 77 1.82 3.36 -7.22
N ARG A 78 0.93 4.31 -7.54
CA ARG A 78 1.27 5.52 -8.29
C ARG A 78 0.81 6.73 -7.51
N VAL A 79 1.75 7.53 -7.00
CA VAL A 79 1.49 8.72 -6.17
C VAL A 79 2.50 9.83 -6.50
N ASP A 80 2.08 11.08 -6.44
CA ASP A 80 2.95 12.26 -6.57
C ASP A 80 3.73 12.41 -5.25
N LEU A 81 5.04 12.16 -5.29
CA LEU A 81 5.91 12.13 -4.12
C LEU A 81 6.66 13.45 -3.92
N ASP A 82 6.94 14.19 -5.00
CA ASP A 82 7.79 15.39 -5.00
C ASP A 82 7.00 16.69 -5.20
N GLY A 83 5.75 16.61 -5.62
CA GLY A 83 4.86 17.75 -5.82
C GLY A 83 4.91 18.34 -7.24
N ASP A 84 5.44 17.61 -8.22
CA ASP A 84 5.49 18.01 -9.62
C ASP A 84 4.19 17.76 -10.39
N LEU A 85 3.18 17.16 -9.73
CA LEU A 85 1.87 16.76 -10.25
C LEU A 85 1.93 15.54 -11.19
N GLN A 86 3.05 14.92 -11.39
CA GLN A 86 3.16 13.62 -12.02
C GLN A 86 3.08 12.53 -10.95
N ARG A 87 2.75 11.32 -11.36
CA ARG A 87 2.67 10.21 -10.43
C ARG A 87 3.94 9.37 -10.54
N ASP A 88 4.67 9.33 -9.46
CA ASP A 88 5.81 8.46 -9.26
C ASP A 88 5.37 7.03 -8.99
N TRP A 89 6.30 6.11 -9.08
CA TRP A 89 6.05 4.71 -8.79
C TRP A 89 6.54 4.35 -7.38
N VAL A 90 5.75 3.53 -6.69
CA VAL A 90 6.15 2.91 -5.44
C VAL A 90 5.93 1.41 -5.51
N LEU A 91 6.91 0.65 -5.03
CA LEU A 91 6.85 -0.80 -4.88
C LEU A 91 7.07 -1.16 -3.42
N ASN A 92 6.09 -1.80 -2.80
CA ASN A 92 6.12 -2.20 -1.39
C ASN A 92 6.41 -3.70 -1.27
N GLU A 93 7.51 -4.08 -0.64
CA GLU A 93 7.84 -5.50 -0.41
C GLU A 93 6.87 -6.20 0.56
N SER A 94 5.98 -5.45 1.22
CA SER A 94 4.86 -6.02 1.97
C SER A 94 3.91 -6.86 1.11
N GLY A 95 3.91 -6.64 -0.21
CA GLY A 95 3.18 -7.45 -1.17
C GLY A 95 3.99 -8.61 -1.75
N PHE A 96 5.21 -8.87 -1.28
CA PHE A 96 6.02 -10.00 -1.69
C PHE A 96 5.71 -11.21 -0.80
N ALA A 97 5.45 -12.34 -1.43
CA ALA A 97 5.24 -13.59 -0.73
C ALA A 97 6.19 -14.68 -1.24
N CYS A 98 6.66 -15.52 -0.33
CA CYS A 98 7.43 -16.71 -0.67
C CYS A 98 6.78 -17.94 -0.01
N SER A 99 6.47 -18.96 -0.79
CA SER A 99 5.76 -20.15 -0.32
C SER A 99 6.54 -20.94 0.75
N SER A 100 7.87 -20.85 0.75
CA SER A 100 8.75 -21.54 1.68
C SER A 100 9.14 -20.72 2.92
N ALA A 101 8.89 -19.39 2.91
CA ALA A 101 9.30 -18.50 4.01
C ALA A 101 8.40 -17.25 4.12
N ALA A 102 7.46 -17.26 5.05
CA ALA A 102 6.49 -16.19 5.24
C ALA A 102 7.11 -14.83 5.63
N SER A 103 8.32 -14.81 6.17
CA SER A 103 9.00 -13.60 6.64
C SER A 103 10.30 -13.30 5.87
N LEU A 104 10.41 -13.76 4.61
CA LEU A 104 11.63 -13.57 3.82
C LEU A 104 11.87 -12.09 3.49
N PHE A 105 10.81 -11.34 3.22
CA PHE A 105 10.87 -9.94 2.74
C PHE A 105 10.52 -8.92 3.82
N CYS A 106 9.89 -9.35 4.92
CA CYS A 106 9.46 -8.47 5.98
C CYS A 106 9.88 -9.00 7.34
N GLY A 107 10.33 -8.12 8.22
CA GLY A 107 10.74 -8.45 9.59
C GLY A 107 10.01 -7.63 10.64
N THR A 108 10.51 -7.65 11.87
CA THR A 108 9.95 -6.86 12.97
C THR A 108 10.10 -5.35 12.79
N GLY A 109 11.02 -4.91 11.92
CA GLY A 109 11.22 -3.52 11.53
C GLY A 109 10.27 -3.05 10.42
N GLY A 110 9.51 -3.97 9.81
CA GLY A 110 8.65 -3.72 8.66
C GLY A 110 9.18 -4.36 7.38
N CYS A 111 8.83 -3.77 6.25
CA CYS A 111 9.22 -4.18 4.91
C CYS A 111 9.91 -3.01 4.20
N MET A 112 10.66 -3.29 3.13
CA MET A 112 11.18 -2.23 2.29
C MET A 112 10.08 -1.67 1.40
N SER A 113 10.03 -0.35 1.27
CA SER A 113 9.32 0.34 0.21
C SER A 113 10.32 1.04 -0.69
N HIS A 114 10.12 0.90 -2.00
CA HIS A 114 10.99 1.47 -3.03
C HIS A 114 10.21 2.57 -3.76
N PHE A 115 10.79 3.75 -3.81
CA PHE A 115 10.21 4.95 -4.39
C PHE A 115 11.04 5.34 -5.61
N LEU A 116 10.43 5.33 -6.79
CA LEU A 116 11.08 5.75 -8.03
C LEU A 116 10.68 7.19 -8.32
N ILE A 117 11.63 8.10 -8.17
CA ILE A 117 11.47 9.53 -8.48
C ILE A 117 12.44 9.85 -9.61
N GLU A 118 11.96 10.52 -10.65
CA GLU A 118 12.72 10.71 -11.87
C GLU A 118 13.15 9.33 -12.45
N GLU A 119 14.42 8.97 -12.34
CA GLU A 119 14.96 7.68 -12.82
C GLU A 119 15.68 6.89 -11.71
N GLU A 120 15.62 7.38 -10.46
CA GLU A 120 16.34 6.81 -9.33
C GLU A 120 15.41 6.13 -8.33
N VAL A 121 15.82 4.95 -7.87
CA VAL A 121 15.09 4.19 -6.84
C VAL A 121 15.68 4.47 -5.48
N HIS A 122 14.87 5.04 -4.60
CA HIS A 122 15.19 5.26 -3.20
C HIS A 122 14.41 4.26 -2.35
N SER A 123 15.02 3.73 -1.31
CA SER A 123 14.40 2.69 -0.49
C SER A 123 14.35 3.09 0.98
N LEU A 124 13.26 2.74 1.66
CA LEU A 124 13.07 3.00 3.08
C LEU A 124 12.48 1.76 3.77
N LEU A 125 13.11 1.32 4.85
CA LEU A 125 12.54 0.29 5.73
C LEU A 125 11.45 0.92 6.60
N ASN A 126 10.23 0.44 6.49
CA ASN A 126 9.09 1.02 7.20
C ASN A 126 7.99 -0.02 7.48
N ARG A 127 7.06 0.31 8.37
CA ARG A 127 5.88 -0.49 8.71
C ARG A 127 4.61 0.02 8.02
N GLY A 128 4.74 1.04 7.22
CA GLY A 128 3.70 1.72 6.44
C GLY A 128 4.05 3.17 6.23
N TRP A 129 3.54 3.74 5.16
CA TRP A 129 3.79 5.13 4.79
C TRP A 129 2.53 5.77 4.19
N THR A 130 2.51 7.08 4.14
CA THR A 130 1.48 7.87 3.47
C THR A 130 2.07 9.19 2.99
N VAL A 131 1.43 9.81 1.99
CA VAL A 131 1.79 11.16 1.54
C VAL A 131 0.77 12.14 2.07
N VAL A 132 1.24 13.25 2.61
CA VAL A 132 0.41 14.36 3.07
C VAL A 132 0.84 15.66 2.41
N ASP A 133 -0.14 16.50 2.11
CA ASP A 133 0.08 17.82 1.56
C ASP A 133 0.38 18.83 2.69
N PHE A 134 1.48 19.54 2.56
CA PHE A 134 1.80 20.63 3.45
C PHE A 134 2.13 21.89 2.63
N GLY A 135 1.12 22.68 2.36
CA GLY A 135 1.22 23.82 1.47
C GLY A 135 1.55 23.40 0.04
N ARG A 136 2.76 23.69 -0.43
CA ARG A 136 3.26 23.26 -1.74
C ARG A 136 4.19 22.04 -1.68
N HIS A 137 4.39 21.49 -0.51
CA HIS A 137 5.28 20.35 -0.32
C HIS A 137 4.49 19.07 -0.16
N ARG A 138 5.01 17.99 -0.71
CA ARG A 138 4.62 16.63 -0.41
C ARG A 138 5.49 16.13 0.72
N ILE A 139 4.88 15.56 1.75
CA ILE A 139 5.60 14.94 2.87
C ILE A 139 5.27 13.46 2.88
N VAL A 140 6.28 12.62 2.73
CA VAL A 140 6.15 11.19 3.00
C VAL A 140 6.28 11.00 4.51
N LEU A 141 5.19 10.55 5.15
CA LEU A 141 5.18 10.12 6.54
C LEU A 141 5.31 8.62 6.58
N ALA A 142 6.33 8.11 7.24
CA ALA A 142 6.56 6.67 7.37
C ALA A 142 6.65 6.27 8.84
N ASP A 143 6.03 5.14 9.21
CA ASP A 143 6.23 4.48 10.49
C ASP A 143 7.52 3.65 10.40
N VAL A 144 8.56 4.11 11.07
CA VAL A 144 9.88 3.49 11.04
C VAL A 144 10.22 2.78 12.36
N HIS A 145 11.29 2.02 12.37
CA HIS A 145 11.70 1.30 13.57
C HIS A 145 12.01 2.26 14.72
N GLY A 146 11.60 1.92 15.94
CA GLY A 146 11.76 2.78 17.12
C GLY A 146 13.20 3.21 17.44
N SER A 147 14.21 2.45 16.98
CA SER A 147 15.61 2.86 17.13
C SER A 147 15.96 4.14 16.37
N ASN A 148 15.18 4.53 15.37
CA ASN A 148 15.36 5.79 14.65
C ASN A 148 14.93 7.02 15.48
N CYS A 149 14.28 6.77 16.63
CA CYS A 149 13.85 7.78 17.59
C CYS A 149 14.39 7.48 19.01
N ASP A 150 15.59 6.95 19.12
CA ASP A 150 16.27 6.60 20.37
C ASP A 150 15.50 5.59 21.25
N GLY A 151 14.58 4.81 20.65
CA GLY A 151 13.77 3.82 21.34
C GLY A 151 14.13 2.38 20.96
N ILE A 152 13.20 1.47 21.29
CA ILE A 152 13.25 0.05 20.90
C ILE A 152 12.15 -0.24 19.89
N ASN A 153 12.13 -1.43 19.29
CA ASN A 153 11.19 -1.80 18.23
C ASN A 153 9.72 -1.37 18.48
N PRO A 154 9.08 -1.63 19.62
CA PRO A 154 7.69 -1.24 19.82
C PRO A 154 7.49 0.26 20.10
N THR A 155 8.56 1.06 20.23
CA THR A 155 8.44 2.51 20.41
C THR A 155 7.92 3.14 19.12
N PRO A 156 6.79 3.87 19.14
CA PRO A 156 6.32 4.59 17.96
C PRO A 156 7.36 5.58 17.47
N CYS A 157 7.67 5.53 16.19
CA CYS A 157 8.61 6.44 15.54
C CYS A 157 8.12 6.76 14.14
N ALA A 158 7.85 8.03 13.87
CA ALA A 158 7.45 8.50 12.56
C ALA A 158 8.57 9.31 11.92
N SER A 159 8.90 8.98 10.66
CA SER A 159 9.77 9.79 9.82
C SER A 159 8.91 10.68 8.92
N ALA A 160 9.26 11.96 8.85
CA ALA A 160 8.71 12.89 7.87
C ALA A 160 9.81 13.23 6.87
N SER A 161 9.57 12.96 5.60
CA SER A 161 10.57 13.12 4.54
C SER A 161 10.03 14.00 3.42
N VAL A 162 10.86 14.88 2.89
CA VAL A 162 10.56 15.77 1.75
C VAL A 162 11.64 15.56 0.71
N TRP A 163 11.23 15.46 -0.56
CA TRP A 163 12.15 15.41 -1.68
C TRP A 163 12.81 16.77 -1.91
N ASP A 164 14.13 16.79 -2.02
CA ASP A 164 14.93 17.94 -2.42
C ASP A 164 15.35 17.75 -3.88
N ALA A 165 14.60 18.36 -4.80
CA ALA A 165 14.82 18.22 -6.24
C ALA A 165 16.15 18.79 -6.72
N GLU A 166 16.74 19.74 -5.98
CA GLU A 166 18.05 20.31 -6.34
C GLU A 166 19.20 19.35 -5.95
N ALA A 167 19.10 18.78 -4.75
CA ALA A 167 20.10 17.84 -4.24
C ALA A 167 19.83 16.39 -4.68
N LYS A 168 18.67 16.11 -5.29
CA LYS A 168 18.19 14.78 -5.67
C LYS A 168 18.27 13.77 -4.51
N THR A 169 17.75 14.18 -3.36
CA THR A 169 17.78 13.35 -2.16
C THR A 169 16.60 13.63 -1.23
N TRP A 170 16.32 12.67 -0.37
CA TRP A 170 15.34 12.84 0.69
C TRP A 170 15.94 13.56 1.90
N ARG A 171 15.23 14.56 2.41
CA ARG A 171 15.49 15.17 3.71
C ARG A 171 14.51 14.63 4.72
N SER A 172 15.00 13.90 5.69
CA SER A 172 14.20 13.18 6.69
C SER A 172 14.41 13.68 8.10
N SER A 173 13.35 13.58 8.92
CA SER A 173 13.42 13.84 10.35
C SER A 173 13.98 12.63 11.14
N ALA A 174 13.79 11.42 10.65
CA ALA A 174 14.29 10.16 11.21
C ALA A 174 14.35 9.09 10.10
N GLY A 175 15.24 8.11 10.27
CA GLY A 175 15.42 7.02 9.29
C GLY A 175 16.32 7.43 8.14
N ASP A 176 16.98 6.44 7.55
CA ASP A 176 17.91 6.62 6.44
C ASP A 176 17.33 6.04 5.16
N TRP A 177 17.30 6.84 4.11
CA TRP A 177 16.99 6.41 2.75
C TRP A 177 18.22 5.77 2.10
N GLN A 178 18.00 4.69 1.37
CA GLN A 178 19.02 3.89 0.67
C GLN A 178 18.87 4.01 -0.85
#